data_ce043d68dc5073718c74cdb134cc517b
#
_entry.id   ce043d68dc5073718c74cdb134cc517b
#
_cell.length_a   1.000
_cell.length_b   1.000
_cell.length_c   1.000
_cell.angle_alpha   90.00
_cell.angle_beta   90.00
_cell.angle_gamma   90.00
#
_symmetry.space_group_name_H-M   'P 1'
#
loop_
_entity.id
_entity.type
_entity.pdbx_description
1 polymer ?
#
loop_
_entity_poly.entity_id
_entity_poly.type
_entity_poly.pdbx_seq_one_letter_code
_entity_poly.pdbx_strand_id
1 'polypeptide(L)'
;MNIYLIIATSIIVVVIVLCTIWTTWWLRRNSIKIVMEMDDESKHNDENLEILNTHIIKTNNLLETYNKVIDEKGAELNKYKDGGELAKQKGLFNSLIEIEEFIKKFSETSSNLDERTKNYITAIKDKLGIVLTNSGIEQFSPELNQNVLEEKGCSSGLETKKTKDPAKVNLIARIVKPGYRLQVKENEFIFLKNAEVQVYELEN
;
A
#
# COMPACT_ATOMS: atom_id res chain seq x y z
N MET A 1 -11.68 -3.77 -82.67
CA MET A 1 -11.37 -3.68 -81.25
C MET A 1 -11.34 -5.13 -80.75
N ASN A 2 -10.18 -5.59 -80.18
CA ASN A 2 -9.95 -7.01 -79.90
C ASN A 2 -10.89 -7.53 -78.82
N ILE A 3 -11.74 -8.49 -79.13
CA ILE A 3 -12.66 -9.17 -78.18
C ILE A 3 -11.92 -9.69 -76.97
N TYR A 4 -10.68 -10.13 -77.14
CA TYR A 4 -9.80 -10.59 -76.06
C TYR A 4 -9.46 -9.48 -75.03
N LEU A 5 -9.36 -8.22 -75.49
CA LEU A 5 -9.10 -7.08 -74.57
C LEU A 5 -10.31 -6.79 -73.70
N ILE A 6 -11.53 -6.92 -74.28
CA ILE A 6 -12.77 -6.70 -73.51
C ILE A 6 -12.97 -7.80 -72.45
N ILE A 7 -12.66 -9.06 -72.83
CA ILE A 7 -12.75 -10.18 -71.88
C ILE A 7 -11.71 -10.04 -70.76
N ALA A 8 -10.48 -9.66 -71.09
CA ALA A 8 -9.42 -9.46 -70.08
C ALA A 8 -9.76 -8.35 -69.12
N THR A 9 -10.27 -7.20 -69.56
CA THR A 9 -10.68 -6.10 -68.72
C THR A 9 -11.85 -6.46 -67.77
N SER A 10 -12.83 -7.26 -68.34
CA SER A 10 -13.97 -7.75 -67.56
C SER A 10 -13.53 -8.68 -66.42
N ILE A 11 -12.58 -9.59 -66.65
CA ILE A 11 -12.03 -10.49 -65.64
C ILE A 11 -11.31 -9.70 -64.54
N ILE A 12 -10.51 -8.70 -64.90
CA ILE A 12 -9.79 -7.85 -63.94
C ILE A 12 -10.77 -7.11 -63.02
N VAL A 13 -11.84 -6.55 -63.56
CA VAL A 13 -12.87 -5.86 -62.77
C VAL A 13 -13.55 -6.82 -61.78
N VAL A 14 -13.89 -8.03 -62.21
CA VAL A 14 -14.49 -9.05 -61.32
C VAL A 14 -13.53 -9.42 -60.16
N VAL A 15 -12.25 -9.61 -60.46
CA VAL A 15 -11.25 -9.93 -59.44
C VAL A 15 -11.10 -8.78 -58.40
N ILE A 16 -11.07 -7.52 -58.87
CA ILE A 16 -11.01 -6.37 -57.99
C ILE A 16 -12.23 -6.32 -57.08
N VAL A 17 -13.44 -6.53 -57.60
CA VAL A 17 -14.68 -6.54 -56.81
C VAL A 17 -14.66 -7.65 -55.78
N LEU A 18 -14.21 -8.85 -56.13
CA LEU A 18 -14.09 -9.95 -55.17
C LEU A 18 -13.05 -9.68 -54.08
N CYS A 19 -11.91 -9.08 -54.41
CA CYS A 19 -10.89 -8.66 -53.44
C CYS A 19 -11.40 -7.59 -52.49
N THR A 20 -12.15 -6.60 -52.96
CA THR A 20 -12.74 -5.57 -52.11
C THR A 20 -13.80 -6.13 -51.15
N ILE A 21 -14.65 -7.05 -51.62
CA ILE A 21 -15.62 -7.74 -50.77
C ILE A 21 -14.91 -8.57 -49.68
N TRP A 22 -13.87 -9.32 -50.09
CA TRP A 22 -13.08 -10.13 -49.14
C TRP A 22 -12.39 -9.27 -48.07
N THR A 23 -11.72 -8.18 -48.47
CA THR A 23 -11.02 -7.29 -47.53
C THR A 23 -11.97 -6.59 -46.59
N THR A 24 -13.13 -6.12 -47.05
CA THR A 24 -14.16 -5.51 -46.21
C THR A 24 -14.77 -6.52 -45.24
N TRP A 25 -15.01 -7.75 -45.65
CA TRP A 25 -15.53 -8.82 -44.80
C TRP A 25 -14.49 -9.22 -43.73
N TRP A 26 -13.21 -9.34 -44.09
CA TRP A 26 -12.12 -9.67 -43.21
C TRP A 26 -11.88 -8.57 -42.15
N LEU A 27 -11.88 -7.30 -42.57
CA LEU A 27 -11.78 -6.12 -41.67
C LEU A 27 -12.93 -6.07 -40.68
N ARG A 28 -14.16 -6.30 -41.16
CA ARG A 28 -15.35 -6.30 -40.30
C ARG A 28 -15.31 -7.41 -39.25
N ARG A 29 -14.83 -8.59 -39.64
CA ARG A 29 -14.70 -9.72 -38.71
C ARG A 29 -13.64 -9.49 -37.64
N ASN A 30 -12.52 -8.87 -37.98
CA ASN A 30 -11.46 -8.55 -37.02
C ASN A 30 -11.82 -7.39 -36.08
N SER A 31 -12.49 -6.36 -36.59
CA SER A 31 -12.95 -5.25 -35.74
C SER A 31 -13.99 -5.70 -34.70
N ILE A 32 -14.89 -6.65 -35.07
CA ILE A 32 -15.85 -7.20 -34.10
C ILE A 32 -15.13 -7.98 -32.97
N LYS A 33 -14.08 -8.76 -33.30
CA LYS A 33 -13.31 -9.48 -32.28
C LYS A 33 -12.62 -8.53 -31.31
N ILE A 34 -11.95 -7.49 -31.81
CA ILE A 34 -11.26 -6.49 -30.97
C ILE A 34 -12.26 -5.76 -30.07
N VAL A 35 -13.43 -5.41 -30.59
CA VAL A 35 -14.47 -4.74 -29.77
C VAL A 35 -15.01 -5.67 -28.69
N MET A 36 -15.21 -6.97 -28.96
CA MET A 36 -15.64 -7.93 -27.95
C MET A 36 -14.58 -8.14 -26.85
N GLU A 37 -13.29 -8.28 -27.21
CA GLU A 37 -12.19 -8.39 -26.25
C GLU A 37 -12.08 -7.14 -25.37
N MET A 38 -12.23 -5.94 -25.96
CA MET A 38 -12.22 -4.68 -25.19
C MET A 38 -13.44 -4.55 -24.26
N ASP A 39 -14.61 -5.04 -24.67
CA ASP A 39 -15.83 -5.00 -23.84
C ASP A 39 -15.74 -5.95 -22.63
N ASP A 40 -15.16 -7.16 -22.83
CA ASP A 40 -14.92 -8.12 -21.77
C ASP A 40 -13.85 -7.62 -20.77
N GLU A 41 -12.78 -7.02 -21.26
CA GLU A 41 -11.73 -6.43 -20.40
C GLU A 41 -12.27 -5.21 -19.63
N SER A 42 -13.11 -4.40 -20.27
CA SER A 42 -13.81 -3.28 -19.63
C SER A 42 -14.74 -3.74 -18.51
N LYS A 43 -15.55 -4.78 -18.75
CA LYS A 43 -16.45 -5.35 -17.72
C LYS A 43 -15.70 -5.91 -16.53
N HIS A 44 -14.60 -6.64 -16.79
CA HIS A 44 -13.78 -7.19 -15.71
C HIS A 44 -13.11 -6.09 -14.88
N ASN A 45 -12.68 -5.01 -15.51
CA ASN A 45 -12.16 -3.83 -14.83
C ASN A 45 -13.24 -3.11 -14.01
N ASP A 46 -14.46 -3.00 -14.51
CA ASP A 46 -15.58 -2.39 -13.79
C ASP A 46 -15.99 -3.22 -12.56
N GLU A 47 -16.04 -4.55 -12.68
CA GLU A 47 -16.29 -5.45 -11.54
C GLU A 47 -15.20 -5.33 -10.47
N ASN A 48 -13.93 -5.30 -10.87
CA ASN A 48 -12.80 -5.11 -9.95
C ASN A 48 -12.85 -3.74 -9.26
N LEU A 49 -13.24 -2.68 -9.98
CA LEU A 49 -13.44 -1.34 -9.43
C LEU A 49 -14.59 -1.29 -8.43
N GLU A 50 -15.68 -2.00 -8.67
CA GLU A 50 -16.82 -2.09 -7.76
C GLU A 50 -16.45 -2.83 -6.47
N ILE A 51 -15.72 -3.95 -6.57
CA ILE A 51 -15.19 -4.69 -5.43
C ILE A 51 -14.24 -3.80 -4.61
N LEU A 52 -13.31 -3.12 -5.28
CA LEU A 52 -12.36 -2.22 -4.63
C LEU A 52 -13.08 -1.06 -3.93
N ASN A 53 -14.07 -0.47 -4.59
CA ASN A 53 -14.88 0.61 -4.03
C ASN A 53 -15.66 0.15 -2.78
N THR A 54 -16.19 -1.06 -2.81
CA THR A 54 -16.87 -1.69 -1.68
C THR A 54 -15.91 -1.90 -0.50
N HIS A 55 -14.68 -2.36 -0.77
CA HIS A 55 -13.64 -2.51 0.25
C HIS A 55 -13.20 -1.16 0.83
N ILE A 56 -13.07 -0.12 0.00
CA ILE A 56 -12.74 1.23 0.43
C ILE A 56 -13.84 1.81 1.33
N ILE A 57 -15.11 1.66 0.94
CA ILE A 57 -16.25 2.13 1.74
C ILE A 57 -16.25 1.41 3.10
N LYS A 58 -16.04 0.09 3.10
CA LYS A 58 -16.00 -0.71 4.33
C LYS A 58 -14.85 -0.30 5.24
N THR A 59 -13.67 -0.04 4.66
CA THR A 59 -12.50 0.45 5.40
C THR A 59 -12.71 1.87 5.94
N ASN A 60 -13.32 2.76 5.17
CA ASN A 60 -13.67 4.11 5.61
C ASN A 60 -14.68 4.09 6.77
N ASN A 61 -15.72 3.27 6.69
CA ASN A 61 -16.71 3.12 7.76
C ASN A 61 -16.07 2.55 9.04
N LEU A 62 -15.13 1.60 8.87
CA LEU A 62 -14.36 1.06 9.97
C LEU A 62 -13.47 2.13 10.62
N LEU A 63 -12.78 2.94 9.81
CA LEU A 63 -11.97 4.06 10.28
C LEU A 63 -12.81 5.14 10.98
N GLU A 64 -13.99 5.47 10.47
CA GLU A 64 -14.90 6.40 11.13
C GLU A 64 -15.39 5.87 12.49
N THR A 65 -15.70 4.59 12.54
CA THR A 65 -16.09 3.93 13.80
C THR A 65 -14.95 3.95 14.81
N TYR A 66 -13.72 3.64 14.37
CA TYR A 66 -12.54 3.71 15.23
C TYR A 66 -12.23 5.14 15.66
N ASN A 67 -12.34 6.14 14.78
CA ASN A 67 -12.18 7.55 15.13
C ASN A 67 -13.15 7.96 16.25
N LYS A 68 -14.41 7.59 16.10
CA LYS A 68 -15.44 7.91 17.12
C LYS A 68 -15.13 7.26 18.47
N VAL A 69 -14.71 5.99 18.46
CA VAL A 69 -14.30 5.28 19.70
C VAL A 69 -13.04 5.91 20.31
N ILE A 70 -12.09 6.35 19.49
CA ILE A 70 -10.86 7.02 19.96
C ILE A 70 -11.18 8.39 20.53
N ASP A 71 -12.06 9.18 19.90
CA ASP A 71 -12.47 10.50 20.41
C ASP A 71 -13.22 10.38 21.73
N GLU A 72 -14.16 9.43 21.83
CA GLU A 72 -14.89 9.11 23.05
C GLU A 72 -13.94 8.64 24.17
N LYS A 73 -12.98 7.79 23.82
CA LYS A 73 -11.99 7.26 24.77
C LYS A 73 -10.86 8.22 25.08
N GLY A 74 -10.51 9.11 24.16
CA GLY A 74 -9.56 10.20 24.41
C GLY A 74 -10.08 11.19 25.45
N ALA A 75 -11.38 11.47 25.43
CA ALA A 75 -12.02 12.29 26.47
C ALA A 75 -12.08 11.57 27.83
N GLU A 76 -12.26 10.26 27.86
CA GLU A 76 -12.17 9.45 29.09
C GLU A 76 -10.74 9.30 29.59
N LEU A 77 -9.74 9.13 28.70
CA LEU A 77 -8.30 9.05 29.06
C LEU A 77 -7.80 10.28 29.81
N ASN A 78 -8.32 11.44 29.47
CA ASN A 78 -8.04 12.66 30.23
C ASN A 78 -8.62 12.65 31.66
N LYS A 79 -9.60 11.80 31.93
CA LYS A 79 -10.22 11.60 33.26
C LYS A 79 -9.57 10.47 34.06
N TYR A 80 -9.00 9.46 33.38
CA TYR A 80 -8.46 8.26 34.03
C TYR A 80 -6.92 8.22 33.88
N LYS A 81 -6.24 8.96 34.75
CA LYS A 81 -4.76 9.00 34.81
C LYS A 81 -4.11 7.73 35.40
N ASP A 82 -4.88 6.65 35.58
CA ASP A 82 -4.36 5.42 36.16
C ASP A 82 -4.08 4.35 35.08
N GLY A 83 -2.84 3.84 35.09
CA GLY A 83 -2.27 2.97 34.04
C GLY A 83 -3.00 1.66 33.71
N GLY A 84 -4.11 1.32 34.41
CA GLY A 84 -4.90 0.10 34.17
C GLY A 84 -5.74 0.15 32.88
N GLU A 85 -6.23 1.33 32.47
CA GLU A 85 -7.02 1.45 31.25
C GLU A 85 -6.17 1.54 29.98
N LEU A 86 -4.99 2.14 30.06
CA LEU A 86 -4.01 2.14 28.97
C LEU A 86 -3.64 0.71 28.52
N ALA A 87 -3.57 -0.23 29.47
CA ALA A 87 -3.29 -1.62 29.15
C ALA A 87 -4.41 -2.27 28.32
N LYS A 88 -5.68 -1.91 28.55
CA LYS A 88 -6.84 -2.41 27.78
C LYS A 88 -6.87 -1.83 26.35
N GLN A 89 -6.42 -0.59 26.18
CA GLN A 89 -6.39 0.08 24.89
C GLN A 89 -5.16 -0.28 24.05
N LYS A 90 -4.12 -0.84 24.66
CA LYS A 90 -2.89 -1.26 23.97
C LYS A 90 -3.20 -2.23 22.80
N GLY A 91 -4.18 -3.13 22.96
CA GLY A 91 -4.61 -4.04 21.91
C GLY A 91 -5.17 -3.31 20.68
N LEU A 92 -6.01 -2.30 20.90
CA LEU A 92 -6.58 -1.49 19.84
C LEU A 92 -5.50 -0.67 19.11
N PHE A 93 -4.62 -0.04 19.87
CA PHE A 93 -3.51 0.74 19.29
C PHE A 93 -2.57 -0.13 18.45
N ASN A 94 -2.25 -1.33 18.92
CA ASN A 94 -1.46 -2.27 18.15
C ASN A 94 -2.14 -2.66 16.82
N SER A 95 -3.46 -2.90 16.84
CA SER A 95 -4.21 -3.20 15.62
C SER A 95 -4.20 -2.04 14.62
N LEU A 96 -4.31 -0.79 15.08
CA LEU A 96 -4.20 0.39 14.21
C LEU A 96 -2.80 0.52 13.58
N ILE A 97 -1.76 0.26 14.37
CA ILE A 97 -0.37 0.25 13.90
C ILE A 97 -0.17 -0.85 12.85
N GLU A 98 -0.71 -2.05 13.07
CA GLU A 98 -0.64 -3.16 12.10
C GLU A 98 -1.33 -2.83 10.78
N ILE A 99 -2.48 -2.14 10.82
CA ILE A 99 -3.18 -1.67 9.62
C ILE A 99 -2.33 -0.63 8.88
N GLU A 100 -1.72 0.31 9.59
CA GLU A 100 -0.84 1.33 8.99
C GLU A 100 0.38 0.69 8.31
N GLU A 101 1.05 -0.23 8.98
CA GLU A 101 2.18 -0.97 8.42
C GLU A 101 1.78 -1.80 7.20
N PHE A 102 0.60 -2.43 7.25
CA PHE A 102 0.07 -3.20 6.12
C PHE A 102 -0.17 -2.31 4.89
N ILE A 103 -0.82 -1.16 5.08
CA ILE A 103 -1.09 -0.20 3.99
C ILE A 103 0.21 0.34 3.42
N LYS A 104 1.19 0.66 4.26
CA LYS A 104 2.51 1.12 3.84
C LYS A 104 3.23 0.06 3.00
N LYS A 105 3.30 -1.17 3.48
CA LYS A 105 3.89 -2.30 2.75
C LYS A 105 3.17 -2.57 1.43
N PHE A 106 1.84 -2.55 1.43
CA PHE A 106 1.04 -2.72 0.23
C PHE A 106 1.34 -1.64 -0.81
N SER A 107 1.42 -0.39 -0.40
CA SER A 107 1.79 0.75 -1.26
C SER A 107 3.19 0.59 -1.88
N GLU A 108 4.14 0.07 -1.14
CA GLU A 108 5.53 -0.12 -1.58
C GLU A 108 5.68 -1.33 -2.54
N THR A 109 4.92 -2.40 -2.33
CA THR A 109 5.05 -3.65 -3.10
C THR A 109 4.19 -3.67 -4.37
N SER A 110 3.16 -2.84 -4.44
CA SER A 110 2.19 -2.84 -5.55
C SER A 110 2.57 -1.83 -6.63
N SER A 111 3.62 -2.15 -7.40
CA SER A 111 4.15 -1.26 -8.46
C SER A 111 3.22 -1.08 -9.66
N ASN A 112 2.28 -2.02 -9.89
CA ASN A 112 1.40 -2.06 -11.08
C ASN A 112 0.00 -1.49 -10.86
N LEU A 113 -0.21 -0.74 -9.77
CA LEU A 113 -1.50 -0.11 -9.52
C LEU A 113 -1.73 1.09 -10.46
N ASP A 114 -2.97 1.23 -10.91
CA ASP A 114 -3.40 2.44 -11.63
C ASP A 114 -3.34 3.67 -10.71
N GLU A 115 -3.30 4.85 -11.33
CA GLU A 115 -3.12 6.13 -10.62
C GLU A 115 -4.27 6.41 -9.64
N ARG A 116 -5.48 6.01 -9.99
CA ARG A 116 -6.66 6.21 -9.14
C ARG A 116 -6.57 5.38 -7.87
N THR A 117 -6.18 4.12 -7.99
CA THR A 117 -5.97 3.22 -6.85
C THR A 117 -4.85 3.70 -5.95
N LYS A 118 -3.73 4.20 -6.51
CA LYS A 118 -2.65 4.82 -5.73
C LYS A 118 -3.13 6.00 -4.91
N ASN A 119 -3.94 6.88 -5.51
CA ASN A 119 -4.50 8.04 -4.82
C ASN A 119 -5.41 7.63 -3.65
N TYR A 120 -6.22 6.58 -3.80
CA TYR A 120 -7.04 6.05 -2.70
C TYR A 120 -6.20 5.48 -1.56
N ILE A 121 -5.18 4.69 -1.87
CA ILE A 121 -4.27 4.13 -0.86
C ILE A 121 -3.55 5.24 -0.10
N THR A 122 -3.09 6.27 -0.80
CA THR A 122 -2.47 7.46 -0.19
C THR A 122 -3.44 8.16 0.74
N ALA A 123 -4.68 8.39 0.32
CA ALA A 123 -5.70 9.03 1.14
C ALA A 123 -6.05 8.20 2.40
N ILE A 124 -6.09 6.88 2.29
CA ILE A 124 -6.30 5.99 3.46
C ILE A 124 -5.12 6.08 4.42
N LYS A 125 -3.89 6.01 3.90
CA LYS A 125 -2.66 6.15 4.68
C LYS A 125 -2.62 7.47 5.45
N ASP A 126 -2.94 8.58 4.77
CA ASP A 126 -2.94 9.91 5.39
C ASP A 126 -4.00 10.03 6.49
N LYS A 127 -5.22 9.51 6.25
CA LYS A 127 -6.27 9.46 7.27
C LYS A 127 -5.85 8.65 8.48
N LEU A 128 -5.22 7.49 8.27
CA LEU A 128 -4.76 6.65 9.38
C LEU A 128 -3.64 7.31 10.17
N GLY A 129 -2.71 7.99 9.50
CA GLY A 129 -1.68 8.81 10.15
C GLY A 129 -2.27 9.90 11.05
N ILE A 130 -3.32 10.59 10.58
CA ILE A 130 -4.06 11.58 11.38
C ILE A 130 -4.71 10.94 12.62
N VAL A 131 -5.33 9.75 12.45
CA VAL A 131 -5.94 9.00 13.57
C VAL A 131 -4.89 8.67 14.63
N LEU A 132 -3.74 8.12 14.23
CA LEU A 132 -2.66 7.78 15.13
C LEU A 132 -2.15 9.02 15.88
N THR A 133 -1.87 10.11 15.16
CA THR A 133 -1.40 11.37 15.75
C THR A 133 -2.40 11.96 16.75
N ASN A 134 -3.69 12.00 16.36
CA ASN A 134 -4.74 12.50 17.25
C ASN A 134 -4.93 11.63 18.51
N SER A 135 -4.56 10.36 18.43
CA SER A 135 -4.54 9.44 19.57
C SER A 135 -3.28 9.55 20.42
N GLY A 136 -2.38 10.47 20.10
CA GLY A 136 -1.09 10.63 20.80
C GLY A 136 -0.07 9.56 20.44
N ILE A 137 -0.33 8.78 19.37
CA ILE A 137 0.60 7.76 18.90
C ILE A 137 1.51 8.38 17.86
N GLU A 138 2.80 8.30 18.10
CA GLU A 138 3.82 8.79 17.19
C GLU A 138 4.80 7.69 16.78
N GLN A 139 5.24 7.76 15.55
CA GLN A 139 6.32 6.92 15.05
C GLN A 139 7.65 7.50 15.55
N PHE A 140 8.54 6.65 16.05
CA PHE A 140 9.86 7.07 16.47
C PHE A 140 10.94 6.21 15.84
N SER A 141 12.11 6.80 15.72
CA SER A 141 13.31 6.15 15.24
C SER A 141 14.46 6.47 16.18
N PRO A 142 15.16 5.46 16.70
CA PRO A 142 16.35 5.70 17.52
C PRO A 142 17.46 6.37 16.70
N GLU A 143 18.38 7.03 17.36
CA GLU A 143 19.54 7.59 16.69
C GLU A 143 20.55 6.50 16.32
N LEU A 144 21.23 6.70 15.18
CA LEU A 144 22.30 5.79 14.77
C LEU A 144 23.52 5.93 15.69
N ASN A 145 24.26 4.85 15.82
CA ASN A 145 25.46 4.74 16.67
C ASN A 145 25.19 4.86 18.17
N GLN A 146 23.94 4.82 18.61
CA GLN A 146 23.63 4.63 20.04
C GLN A 146 23.66 3.15 20.41
N ASN A 147 23.94 2.88 21.69
CA ASN A 147 23.94 1.52 22.21
C ASN A 147 22.52 0.98 22.34
N VAL A 148 22.19 -0.10 21.63
CA VAL A 148 20.84 -0.69 21.64
C VAL A 148 20.40 -1.16 23.04
N LEU A 149 21.34 -1.49 23.93
CA LEU A 149 21.02 -1.95 25.28
C LEU A 149 20.59 -0.80 26.22
N GLU A 150 20.98 0.43 25.88
CA GLU A 150 20.65 1.64 26.67
C GLU A 150 19.44 2.37 26.08
N GLU A 151 19.14 2.13 24.80
CA GLU A 151 18.04 2.82 24.08
C GLU A 151 16.71 2.12 24.31
N LYS A 152 15.79 2.83 24.96
CA LYS A 152 14.44 2.30 25.25
C LYS A 152 13.62 2.19 23.97
N GLY A 153 12.80 1.13 23.90
CA GLY A 153 11.87 0.95 22.78
C GLY A 153 12.53 0.41 21.50
N CYS A 154 13.75 -0.13 21.62
CA CYS A 154 14.46 -0.78 20.52
C CYS A 154 14.53 -2.30 20.72
N SER A 155 14.56 -3.02 19.62
CA SER A 155 14.86 -4.45 19.57
C SER A 155 15.86 -4.73 18.46
N SER A 156 16.89 -5.49 18.76
CA SER A 156 17.80 -5.99 17.71
C SER A 156 17.04 -6.97 16.82
N GLY A 157 17.07 -6.71 15.51
CA GLY A 157 16.57 -7.63 14.51
C GLY A 157 17.47 -8.88 14.40
N LEU A 158 17.04 -9.85 13.58
CA LEU A 158 17.81 -11.08 13.30
C LEU A 158 19.08 -10.81 12.49
N GLU A 159 19.13 -9.70 11.76
CA GLU A 159 20.27 -9.34 10.92
C GLU A 159 21.26 -8.45 11.68
N THR A 160 22.52 -8.82 11.66
CA THR A 160 23.61 -8.02 12.21
C THR A 160 24.52 -7.49 11.10
N LYS A 161 25.21 -6.38 11.35
CA LYS A 161 26.22 -5.84 10.46
C LYS A 161 27.60 -6.12 11.03
N LYS A 162 28.41 -6.87 10.32
CA LYS A 162 29.77 -7.21 10.77
C LYS A 162 30.66 -5.96 10.83
N THR A 163 31.49 -5.88 11.88
CA THR A 163 32.49 -4.82 12.06
C THR A 163 33.79 -5.38 12.63
N LYS A 164 34.90 -4.76 12.25
CA LYS A 164 36.22 -5.03 12.83
C LYS A 164 36.57 -4.13 14.03
N ASP A 165 35.70 -3.14 14.27
CA ASP A 165 35.89 -2.17 15.34
C ASP A 165 35.10 -2.60 16.59
N PRO A 166 35.80 -3.04 17.65
CA PRO A 166 35.16 -3.47 18.89
C PRO A 166 34.34 -2.38 19.57
N ALA A 167 34.67 -1.11 19.34
CA ALA A 167 33.94 0.03 19.93
C ALA A 167 32.54 0.21 19.33
N LYS A 168 32.27 -0.39 18.16
CA LYS A 168 30.97 -0.33 17.51
C LYS A 168 30.03 -1.46 17.89
N VAL A 169 30.50 -2.48 18.57
CA VAL A 169 29.66 -3.62 18.97
C VAL A 169 28.46 -3.15 19.79
N ASN A 170 27.26 -3.67 19.46
CA ASN A 170 25.97 -3.29 20.02
C ASN A 170 25.50 -1.85 19.67
N LEU A 171 26.22 -1.11 18.85
CA LEU A 171 25.70 0.16 18.34
C LEU A 171 24.73 -0.08 17.19
N ILE A 172 23.72 0.79 17.08
CA ILE A 172 22.71 0.77 16.03
C ILE A 172 23.36 1.15 14.71
N ALA A 173 23.42 0.19 13.77
CA ALA A 173 23.97 0.37 12.43
C ALA A 173 22.96 0.91 11.41
N ARG A 174 21.70 0.50 11.57
CA ARG A 174 20.59 0.90 10.70
C ARG A 174 19.25 0.65 11.38
N ILE A 175 18.27 1.50 11.09
CA ILE A 175 16.88 1.28 11.47
C ILE A 175 16.24 0.43 10.36
N VAL A 176 15.73 -0.74 10.74
CA VAL A 176 15.03 -1.67 9.83
C VAL A 176 13.56 -1.29 9.73
N LYS A 177 12.94 -1.07 10.92
CA LYS A 177 11.58 -0.56 11.03
C LYS A 177 11.50 0.43 12.18
N PRO A 178 10.82 1.54 12.00
CA PRO A 178 10.54 2.47 13.10
C PRO A 178 9.63 1.81 14.14
N GLY A 179 9.71 2.28 15.37
CA GLY A 179 8.80 1.89 16.43
C GLY A 179 7.63 2.86 16.59
N TYR A 180 6.74 2.53 17.52
CA TYR A 180 5.59 3.38 17.86
C TYR A 180 5.51 3.57 19.35
N ARG A 181 5.24 4.80 19.78
CA ARG A 181 5.09 5.17 21.18
C ARG A 181 3.86 6.05 21.37
N LEU A 182 3.24 5.93 22.53
CA LEU A 182 2.12 6.74 22.98
C LEU A 182 2.62 7.80 23.93
N GLN A 183 2.35 9.06 23.67
CA GLN A 183 2.62 10.15 24.59
C GLN A 183 1.56 10.17 25.69
N VAL A 184 1.99 9.99 26.95
CA VAL A 184 1.08 9.97 28.12
C VAL A 184 1.11 11.32 28.84
N LYS A 185 2.28 11.91 28.94
CA LYS A 185 2.54 13.25 29.47
C LYS A 185 3.67 13.92 28.70
N GLU A 186 3.93 15.17 29.01
CA GLU A 186 5.09 15.85 28.46
C GLU A 186 6.37 15.06 28.82
N ASN A 187 7.09 14.61 27.78
CA ASN A 187 8.30 13.77 27.90
C ASN A 187 8.12 12.36 28.51
N GLU A 188 6.90 11.89 28.70
CA GLU A 188 6.63 10.53 29.18
C GLU A 188 5.94 9.69 28.09
N PHE A 189 6.59 8.59 27.68
CA PHE A 189 6.14 7.74 26.59
C PHE A 189 5.97 6.28 27.02
N ILE A 190 4.96 5.64 26.47
CA ILE A 190 4.79 4.18 26.52
C ILE A 190 5.09 3.61 25.15
N PHE A 191 6.03 2.67 25.05
CA PHE A 191 6.35 1.99 23.81
C PHE A 191 5.27 0.95 23.50
N LEU A 192 4.55 1.16 22.39
CA LEU A 192 3.54 0.24 21.88
C LEU A 192 4.19 -0.84 21.03
N LYS A 193 5.16 -0.45 20.22
CA LYS A 193 5.94 -1.34 19.37
C LYS A 193 7.39 -0.85 19.32
N ASN A 194 8.32 -1.77 19.54
CA ASN A 194 9.74 -1.44 19.48
C ASN A 194 10.19 -1.17 18.04
N ALA A 195 11.13 -0.26 17.88
CA ALA A 195 11.86 -0.09 16.64
C ALA A 195 12.75 -1.33 16.40
N GLU A 196 12.69 -1.90 15.21
CA GLU A 196 13.60 -2.96 14.79
C GLU A 196 14.87 -2.33 14.23
N VAL A 197 16.01 -2.68 14.82
CA VAL A 197 17.30 -2.13 14.41
C VAL A 197 18.29 -3.24 14.08
N GLN A 198 19.15 -2.97 13.12
CA GLN A 198 20.34 -3.78 12.84
C GLN A 198 21.49 -3.24 13.68
N VAL A 199 22.17 -4.09 14.41
CA VAL A 199 23.31 -3.71 15.27
C VAL A 199 24.62 -4.21 14.69
N TYR A 200 25.71 -3.56 15.08
CA TYR A 200 27.05 -4.04 14.74
C TYR A 200 27.42 -5.23 15.61
N GLU A 201 28.01 -6.23 14.99
CA GLU A 201 28.55 -7.45 15.60
C GLU A 201 29.99 -7.64 15.18
N LEU A 202 30.84 -8.08 16.08
CA LEU A 202 32.26 -8.29 15.78
C LEU A 202 32.45 -9.39 14.71
N GLU A 203 33.28 -9.10 13.72
CA GLU A 203 33.72 -10.10 12.73
C GLU A 203 34.67 -11.08 13.40
N ASN A 204 34.27 -12.36 13.47
CA ASN A 204 35.12 -13.44 13.98
C ASN A 204 36.18 -13.85 12.95
#